data_83a05ea256261f0c9d357b9877be8d5e
#
_entry.id   83a05ea256261f0c9d357b9877be8d5e
#
_cell.length_a   1.000
_cell.length_b   1.000
_cell.length_c   1.000
_cell.angle_alpha   90.00
_cell.angle_beta   90.00
_cell.angle_gamma   90.00
#
_symmetry.space_group_name_H-M   'P 1'
#
loop_
_entity.id
_entity.type
_entity.pdbx_description
1 polymer ?
#
loop_
_entity_poly.entity_id
_entity_poly.type
_entity_poly.pdbx_seq_one_letter_code
_entity_poly.pdbx_strand_id
1 'polypeptide(L)'
;AKYDKRIGAFDIGAMLGFNARQYNDRGHSASTDGLAVPGIYTLENTLKPTKPTSYKRELAEYAVYGYLDLGWKNYILLNLTARNQWSSTIPTFGKNSYLYPSAQLATIVSEYVKLPEFISYLKLRGSFARVGSAFSPYYFASVYTQTQSWNNNIGLTSPSSIYSKDIKPSYSTGYEVGGELRL
;
A
#
# COMPACT_ATOMS: atom_id res chain seq x y z
N ALA A 1 -2.90 -5.14 21.26
CA ALA A 1 -3.12 -4.64 22.61
C ALA A 1 -3.63 -3.21 22.56
N LYS A 2 -4.59 -2.86 23.39
CA LYS A 2 -5.16 -1.52 23.50
C LYS A 2 -5.08 -1.05 24.96
N TYR A 3 -4.78 0.22 25.16
CA TYR A 3 -4.71 0.88 26.45
C TYR A 3 -5.40 2.23 26.38
N ASP A 4 -6.31 2.52 27.31
CA ASP A 4 -7.00 3.79 27.44
C ASP A 4 -7.00 4.18 28.90
N LYS A 5 -6.54 5.39 29.23
CA LYS A 5 -6.51 5.91 30.60
C LYS A 5 -6.62 7.42 30.63
N ARG A 6 -7.40 7.90 31.60
CA ARG A 6 -7.45 9.32 31.95
C ARG A 6 -6.58 9.58 33.17
N ILE A 7 -5.68 10.56 33.07
CA ILE A 7 -4.77 10.99 34.14
C ILE A 7 -4.91 12.49 34.30
N GLY A 8 -5.70 12.90 35.29
CA GLY A 8 -5.98 14.33 35.50
C GLY A 8 -6.66 14.97 34.30
N ALA A 9 -6.02 15.92 33.67
CA ALA A 9 -6.50 16.61 32.48
C ALA A 9 -6.12 15.94 31.16
N PHE A 10 -5.40 14.81 31.20
CA PHE A 10 -4.92 14.11 30.02
C PHE A 10 -5.71 12.82 29.79
N ASP A 11 -6.14 12.62 28.56
CA ASP A 11 -6.66 11.38 28.05
C ASP A 11 -5.60 10.72 27.16
N ILE A 12 -5.24 9.48 27.48
CA ILE A 12 -4.20 8.73 26.77
C ILE A 12 -4.80 7.45 26.23
N GLY A 13 -4.78 7.30 24.91
CA GLY A 13 -5.13 6.08 24.21
C GLY A 13 -3.92 5.56 23.44
N ALA A 14 -3.65 4.27 23.53
CA ALA A 14 -2.58 3.65 22.77
C ALA A 14 -3.00 2.27 22.26
N MET A 15 -2.55 1.91 21.07
CA MET A 15 -2.74 0.58 20.51
C MET A 15 -1.48 0.13 19.81
N LEU A 16 -1.18 -1.16 19.96
CA LEU A 16 -0.18 -1.87 19.17
C LEU A 16 -0.84 -3.08 18.51
N GLY A 17 -0.60 -3.25 17.23
CA GLY A 17 -1.13 -4.32 16.42
C GLY A 17 -0.10 -4.93 15.47
N PHE A 18 -0.39 -6.14 15.06
CA PHE A 18 0.36 -6.88 14.06
C PHE A 18 -0.59 -7.34 12.97
N ASN A 19 -0.13 -7.32 11.73
CA ASN A 19 -0.85 -7.84 10.59
C ASN A 19 0.07 -8.75 9.78
N ALA A 20 -0.45 -9.89 9.37
CA ALA A 20 0.20 -10.80 8.43
C ALA A 20 -0.76 -11.07 7.28
N ARG A 21 -0.28 -10.94 6.06
CA ARG A 21 -1.03 -11.22 4.84
C ARG A 21 -0.21 -12.11 3.94
N GLN A 22 -0.82 -13.17 3.46
CA GLN A 22 -0.28 -14.00 2.39
C GLN A 22 -1.30 -14.04 1.25
N TYR A 23 -0.82 -13.82 0.05
CA TYR A 23 -1.62 -13.89 -1.16
C TYR A 23 -0.96 -14.87 -2.13
N ASN A 24 -1.77 -15.75 -2.71
CA ASN A 24 -1.34 -16.74 -3.67
C ASN A 24 -2.37 -16.76 -4.79
N ASP A 25 -1.93 -16.38 -5.97
CA ASP A 25 -2.76 -16.33 -7.17
C ASP A 25 -2.14 -17.20 -8.26
N ARG A 26 -2.94 -18.04 -8.87
CA ARG A 26 -2.55 -18.93 -9.96
C ARG A 26 -3.60 -18.87 -11.04
N GLY A 27 -3.17 -18.82 -12.27
CA GLY A 27 -4.08 -18.84 -13.39
C GLY A 27 -3.49 -19.57 -14.59
N HIS A 28 -4.39 -20.08 -15.39
CA HIS A 28 -4.09 -20.69 -16.66
C HIS A 28 -4.93 -20.02 -17.72
N SER A 29 -4.37 -19.78 -18.88
CA SER A 29 -5.09 -19.30 -20.05
C SER A 29 -4.61 -20.03 -21.29
N ALA A 30 -5.47 -20.09 -22.29
CA ALA A 30 -5.11 -20.59 -23.58
C ALA A 30 -5.68 -19.65 -24.66
N SER A 31 -4.95 -19.46 -25.71
CA SER A 31 -5.38 -18.66 -26.86
C SER A 31 -5.23 -19.44 -28.16
N THR A 32 -6.08 -19.11 -29.12
CA THR A 32 -6.01 -19.62 -30.48
C THR A 32 -5.54 -18.52 -31.42
N ASP A 33 -4.85 -18.89 -32.47
CA ASP A 33 -4.33 -17.98 -33.48
C ASP A 33 -5.04 -18.28 -34.84
N GLY A 34 -6.32 -17.85 -34.90
CA GLY A 34 -7.24 -18.09 -36.01
C GLY A 34 -8.19 -19.27 -35.79
N LEU A 35 -9.38 -19.17 -36.38
CA LEU A 35 -10.42 -20.19 -36.33
C LEU A 35 -10.35 -21.07 -37.57
N ALA A 36 -10.45 -22.41 -37.41
CA ALA A 36 -10.53 -23.34 -38.52
C ALA A 36 -11.88 -23.21 -39.24
N VAL A 37 -12.98 -23.02 -38.50
CA VAL A 37 -14.31 -22.80 -39.04
C VAL A 37 -14.81 -21.43 -38.54
N PRO A 38 -15.14 -20.48 -39.44
CA PRO A 38 -15.68 -19.19 -39.06
C PRO A 38 -16.99 -19.32 -38.27
N GLY A 39 -17.16 -18.47 -37.23
CA GLY A 39 -18.38 -18.42 -36.41
C GLY A 39 -18.42 -19.41 -35.25
N ILE A 40 -17.48 -20.33 -35.12
CA ILE A 40 -17.39 -21.26 -33.98
C ILE A 40 -16.25 -20.80 -33.05
N TYR A 41 -16.60 -20.20 -31.90
CA TYR A 41 -15.65 -19.59 -30.94
C TYR A 41 -15.32 -20.54 -29.80
N THR A 42 -14.59 -21.63 -30.11
CA THR A 42 -14.08 -22.58 -29.12
C THR A 42 -12.55 -22.72 -29.23
N LEU A 43 -11.89 -23.12 -28.17
CA LEU A 43 -10.44 -23.33 -28.16
C LEU A 43 -9.98 -24.49 -29.01
N GLU A 44 -10.89 -25.44 -29.30
CA GLU A 44 -10.62 -26.61 -30.16
C GLU A 44 -10.69 -26.25 -31.65
N ASN A 45 -11.46 -25.22 -32.00
CA ASN A 45 -11.60 -24.75 -33.38
C ASN A 45 -10.47 -23.80 -33.75
N THR A 46 -9.27 -24.32 -33.89
CA THR A 46 -8.05 -23.52 -34.12
C THR A 46 -7.31 -24.00 -35.37
N LEU A 47 -6.77 -23.03 -36.13
CA LEU A 47 -5.89 -23.32 -37.29
C LEU A 47 -4.46 -23.69 -36.84
N LYS A 48 -4.03 -23.24 -35.69
CA LYS A 48 -2.71 -23.54 -35.12
C LYS A 48 -2.88 -24.09 -33.70
N PRO A 49 -1.92 -24.86 -33.19
CA PRO A 49 -1.97 -25.33 -31.80
C PRO A 49 -2.23 -24.20 -30.82
N THR A 50 -3.11 -24.41 -29.85
CA THR A 50 -3.38 -23.48 -28.79
C THR A 50 -2.10 -23.15 -27.99
N LYS A 51 -1.95 -21.92 -27.58
CA LYS A 51 -0.81 -21.45 -26.75
C LYS A 51 -1.27 -21.39 -25.29
N PRO A 52 -1.01 -22.43 -24.51
CA PRO A 52 -1.28 -22.38 -23.07
C PRO A 52 -0.26 -21.51 -22.37
N THR A 53 -0.73 -20.71 -21.44
CA THR A 53 0.10 -19.94 -20.51
C THR A 53 -0.35 -20.18 -19.08
N SER A 54 0.59 -20.18 -18.16
CA SER A 54 0.28 -20.27 -16.74
C SER A 54 1.07 -19.24 -15.97
N TYR A 55 0.45 -18.72 -14.93
CA TYR A 55 1.14 -17.81 -14.02
C TYR A 55 0.90 -18.22 -12.56
N LYS A 56 1.85 -17.85 -11.72
CA LYS A 56 1.78 -17.96 -10.28
C LYS A 56 2.30 -16.66 -9.67
N ARG A 57 1.53 -16.06 -8.78
CA ARG A 57 1.91 -14.86 -8.05
C ARG A 57 1.80 -15.14 -6.57
N GLU A 58 2.86 -14.88 -5.84
CA GLU A 58 2.91 -15.05 -4.39
C GLU A 58 3.38 -13.75 -3.76
N LEU A 59 2.69 -13.37 -2.70
CA LEU A 59 2.99 -12.19 -1.91
C LEU A 59 2.88 -12.54 -0.43
N ALA A 60 3.89 -12.17 0.34
CA ALA A 60 3.86 -12.19 1.79
C ALA A 60 4.16 -10.80 2.33
N GLU A 61 3.31 -10.33 3.24
CA GLU A 61 3.45 -9.04 3.89
C GLU A 61 3.25 -9.18 5.40
N TYR A 62 4.10 -8.51 6.15
CA TYR A 62 3.99 -8.39 7.59
C TYR A 62 4.02 -6.91 7.96
N ALA A 63 3.26 -6.53 8.97
CA ALA A 63 3.30 -5.17 9.48
C ALA A 63 3.10 -5.14 10.98
N VAL A 64 3.88 -4.30 11.64
CA VAL A 64 3.64 -3.84 13.00
C VAL A 64 3.15 -2.40 12.92
N TYR A 65 2.10 -2.09 13.63
CA TYR A 65 1.52 -0.76 13.62
C TYR A 65 1.00 -0.38 15.00
N GLY A 66 0.94 0.91 15.24
CA GLY A 66 0.37 1.44 16.47
C GLY A 66 -0.10 2.86 16.31
N TYR A 67 -0.90 3.28 17.27
CA TYR A 67 -1.27 4.67 17.43
C TYR A 67 -1.13 5.11 18.90
N LEU A 68 -0.96 6.41 19.07
CA LEU A 68 -0.98 7.11 20.34
C LEU A 68 -1.92 8.32 20.21
N ASP A 69 -2.99 8.30 20.98
CA ASP A 69 -3.95 9.39 21.12
C ASP A 69 -3.68 10.11 22.42
N LEU A 70 -3.45 11.41 22.35
CA LEU A 70 -3.26 12.28 23.49
C LEU A 70 -4.30 13.39 23.45
N GLY A 71 -5.17 13.43 24.45
CA GLY A 71 -6.13 14.50 24.67
C GLY A 71 -5.70 15.34 25.89
N TRP A 72 -5.79 16.67 25.79
CA TRP A 72 -5.63 17.56 26.91
C TRP A 72 -6.86 18.41 27.11
N LYS A 73 -7.51 18.25 28.25
CA LYS A 73 -8.73 18.96 28.65
C LYS A 73 -9.85 18.93 27.57
N ASN A 74 -9.84 17.93 26.71
CA ASN A 74 -10.76 17.72 25.57
C ASN A 74 -10.70 18.77 24.46
N TYR A 75 -9.79 19.74 24.49
CA TYR A 75 -9.69 20.76 23.43
C TYR A 75 -8.37 20.76 22.67
N ILE A 76 -7.34 20.04 23.12
CA ILE A 76 -6.16 19.71 22.29
C ILE A 76 -6.11 18.21 22.13
N LEU A 77 -6.09 17.75 20.89
CA LEU A 77 -6.08 16.36 20.52
C LEU A 77 -4.90 16.12 19.57
N LEU A 78 -3.98 15.25 19.99
CA LEU A 78 -2.85 14.80 19.15
C LEU A 78 -3.00 13.31 18.91
N ASN A 79 -3.08 12.93 17.63
CA ASN A 79 -3.03 11.55 17.18
C ASN A 79 -1.71 11.31 16.46
N LEU A 80 -0.96 10.31 16.87
CA LEU A 80 0.26 9.85 16.23
C LEU A 80 0.06 8.41 15.79
N THR A 81 0.37 8.10 14.54
CA THR A 81 0.36 6.72 14.07
C THR A 81 1.68 6.37 13.40
N ALA A 82 2.05 5.13 13.53
CA ALA A 82 3.20 4.58 12.82
C ALA A 82 2.89 3.14 12.38
N ARG A 83 3.28 2.82 11.15
CA ARG A 83 3.23 1.46 10.61
C ARG A 83 4.58 1.14 9.98
N ASN A 84 5.19 0.05 10.41
CA ASN A 84 6.34 -0.52 9.72
C ASN A 84 5.90 -1.80 9.01
N GLN A 85 6.14 -1.84 7.70
CA GLN A 85 5.72 -2.95 6.84
C GLN A 85 6.91 -3.61 6.17
N TRP A 86 6.90 -4.93 6.13
CA TRP A 86 7.82 -5.79 5.36
C TRP A 86 7.03 -6.42 4.23
N SER A 87 7.58 -6.45 3.03
CA SER A 87 6.94 -7.06 1.87
C SER A 87 7.94 -7.89 1.07
N SER A 88 7.51 -9.08 0.64
CA SER A 88 8.31 -9.96 -0.23
C SER A 88 8.50 -9.41 -1.65
N THR A 89 7.75 -8.37 -2.03
CA THR A 89 7.87 -7.74 -3.36
C THR A 89 9.03 -6.77 -3.48
N ILE A 90 9.71 -6.51 -2.37
CA ILE A 90 10.83 -5.58 -2.32
C ILE A 90 12.12 -6.39 -2.37
N PRO A 91 13.06 -6.04 -3.27
CA PRO A 91 14.31 -6.78 -3.38
C PRO A 91 15.07 -6.81 -2.05
N THR A 92 15.55 -7.99 -1.69
CA THR A 92 16.20 -8.28 -0.40
C THR A 92 17.58 -7.63 -0.23
N PHE A 93 18.07 -6.94 -1.25
CA PHE A 93 19.42 -6.32 -1.25
C PHE A 93 19.52 -5.03 -0.44
N GLY A 94 18.40 -4.55 0.13
CA GLY A 94 18.33 -3.34 0.92
C GLY A 94 17.39 -3.49 2.13
N LYS A 95 16.94 -2.38 2.66
CA LYS A 95 15.92 -2.37 3.72
C LYS A 95 14.59 -2.83 3.14
N ASN A 96 14.16 -4.03 3.50
CA ASN A 96 12.85 -4.59 3.12
C ASN A 96 11.71 -4.13 4.02
N SER A 97 11.96 -3.17 4.91
CA SER A 97 10.95 -2.58 5.79
C SER A 97 10.78 -1.09 5.53
N TYR A 98 9.55 -0.63 5.63
CA TYR A 98 9.15 0.75 5.37
C TYR A 98 8.29 1.27 6.50
N LEU A 99 8.66 2.46 6.97
CA LEU A 99 7.94 3.18 8.01
C LEU A 99 6.99 4.21 7.38
N TYR A 100 5.74 4.15 7.79
CA TYR A 100 4.65 5.05 7.40
C TYR A 100 4.16 5.80 8.65
N PRO A 101 4.72 6.97 8.94
CA PRO A 101 4.28 7.79 10.06
C PRO A 101 3.13 8.69 9.63
N SER A 102 2.25 9.00 10.58
CA SER A 102 1.32 10.12 10.48
C SER A 102 1.18 10.84 11.82
N ALA A 103 0.83 12.11 11.76
CA ALA A 103 0.54 12.93 12.91
C ALA A 103 -0.65 13.84 12.58
N GLN A 104 -1.59 13.96 13.50
CA GLN A 104 -2.72 14.86 13.41
C GLN A 104 -2.86 15.62 14.72
N LEU A 105 -2.92 16.94 14.63
CA LEU A 105 -3.22 17.83 15.73
C LEU A 105 -4.55 18.53 15.45
N ALA A 106 -5.43 18.53 16.43
CA ALA A 106 -6.66 19.31 16.40
C ALA A 106 -6.80 20.10 17.70
N THR A 107 -7.31 21.33 17.60
CA THR A 107 -7.56 22.16 18.76
C THR A 107 -8.88 22.91 18.64
N ILE A 108 -9.65 22.94 19.73
CA ILE A 108 -10.89 23.68 19.84
C ILE A 108 -10.54 25.02 20.49
N VAL A 109 -10.34 26.03 19.65
CA VAL A 109 -9.84 27.35 20.07
C VAL A 109 -10.86 28.07 20.97
N SER A 110 -12.17 27.90 20.69
CA SER A 110 -13.26 28.46 21.48
C SER A 110 -13.28 28.03 22.96
N GLU A 111 -12.59 26.93 23.33
CA GLU A 111 -12.53 26.46 24.71
C GLU A 111 -11.51 27.22 25.58
N TYR A 112 -10.53 27.89 24.99
CA TYR A 112 -9.45 28.55 25.73
C TYR A 112 -9.15 29.98 25.29
N VAL A 113 -9.75 30.43 24.17
CA VAL A 113 -9.67 31.82 23.68
C VAL A 113 -11.07 32.43 23.71
N LYS A 114 -11.21 33.60 24.33
CA LYS A 114 -12.46 34.36 24.24
C LYS A 114 -12.62 34.91 22.84
N LEU A 115 -13.56 34.37 22.12
CA LEU A 115 -13.93 34.82 20.78
C LEU A 115 -15.03 35.89 20.85
N PRO A 116 -15.24 36.70 19.81
CA PRO A 116 -16.41 37.58 19.69
C PRO A 116 -17.70 36.77 19.80
N GLU A 117 -18.76 37.37 20.36
CA GLU A 117 -20.06 36.71 20.66
C GLU A 117 -20.74 36.06 19.45
N PHE A 118 -20.43 36.52 18.24
CA PHE A 118 -20.96 35.94 17.01
C PHE A 118 -20.24 34.66 16.58
N ILE A 119 -19.11 34.28 17.24
CA ILE A 119 -18.42 33.01 16.97
C ILE A 119 -18.67 32.04 18.12
N SER A 120 -19.55 31.08 17.93
CA SER A 120 -19.91 30.10 18.95
C SER A 120 -18.91 28.93 19.03
N TYR A 121 -18.18 28.64 17.95
CA TYR A 121 -17.25 27.51 17.90
C TYR A 121 -16.16 27.73 16.86
N LEU A 122 -14.91 27.49 17.25
CA LEU A 122 -13.76 27.48 16.33
C LEU A 122 -12.87 26.30 16.64
N LYS A 123 -12.70 25.42 15.65
CA LYS A 123 -11.79 24.30 15.69
C LYS A 123 -10.79 24.39 14.54
N LEU A 124 -9.52 24.19 14.84
CA LEU A 124 -8.45 24.10 13.85
C LEU A 124 -7.87 22.68 13.87
N ARG A 125 -7.44 22.21 12.70
CA ARG A 125 -6.76 20.92 12.57
C ARG A 125 -5.65 21.01 11.55
N GLY A 126 -4.58 20.27 11.81
CA GLY A 126 -3.49 20.07 10.87
C GLY A 126 -3.08 18.60 10.87
N SER A 127 -2.75 18.06 9.73
CA SER A 127 -2.27 16.68 9.62
C SER A 127 -1.08 16.54 8.67
N PHE A 128 -0.30 15.55 8.95
CA PHE A 128 0.81 15.07 8.14
C PHE A 128 0.67 13.56 8.01
N ALA A 129 0.82 13.03 6.80
CA ALA A 129 0.89 11.60 6.58
C ALA A 129 1.88 11.27 5.47
N ARG A 130 2.62 10.19 5.66
CA ARG A 130 3.47 9.60 4.64
C ARG A 130 3.06 8.16 4.41
N VAL A 131 2.72 7.84 3.17
CA VAL A 131 2.34 6.49 2.74
C VAL A 131 3.26 6.01 1.63
N GLY A 132 3.49 4.72 1.56
CA GLY A 132 4.27 4.09 0.51
C GLY A 132 3.45 3.09 -0.28
N SER A 133 3.82 2.90 -1.53
CA SER A 133 3.23 1.91 -2.43
C SER A 133 4.20 0.76 -2.63
N ALA A 134 3.75 -0.46 -2.36
CA ALA A 134 4.51 -1.67 -2.67
C ALA A 134 4.42 -1.99 -4.18
N PHE A 135 5.40 -2.75 -4.66
CA PHE A 135 5.44 -3.20 -6.05
C PHE A 135 4.63 -4.48 -6.25
N SER A 136 4.28 -4.75 -7.50
CA SER A 136 3.68 -6.04 -7.86
C SER A 136 4.67 -7.19 -7.64
N PRO A 137 4.19 -8.40 -7.30
CA PRO A 137 5.05 -9.57 -7.21
C PRO A 137 5.87 -9.77 -8.49
N TYR A 138 7.15 -10.12 -8.33
CA TYR A 138 8.12 -10.38 -9.41
C TYR A 138 8.42 -9.19 -10.34
N TYR A 139 7.99 -7.97 -10.01
CA TYR A 139 8.22 -6.79 -10.84
C TYR A 139 9.71 -6.58 -11.16
N PHE A 140 10.60 -6.92 -10.24
CA PHE A 140 12.05 -6.80 -10.39
C PHE A 140 12.77 -8.08 -10.82
N ALA A 141 12.02 -9.12 -11.19
CA ALA A 141 12.62 -10.36 -11.65
C ALA A 141 13.13 -10.19 -13.07
N SER A 142 14.45 -10.15 -13.22
CA SER A 142 15.10 -10.21 -14.54
C SER A 142 15.18 -11.66 -14.99
N VAL A 143 14.27 -12.07 -15.85
CA VAL A 143 14.18 -13.45 -16.34
C VAL A 143 14.37 -13.50 -17.85
N TYR A 144 14.98 -14.58 -18.31
CA TYR A 144 15.02 -14.87 -19.74
C TYR A 144 13.64 -15.27 -20.23
N THR A 145 13.24 -14.73 -21.37
CA THR A 145 11.96 -15.07 -22.01
C THR A 145 12.20 -16.06 -23.15
N GLN A 146 11.42 -17.10 -23.18
CA GLN A 146 11.48 -18.08 -24.29
C GLN A 146 10.97 -17.43 -25.58
N THR A 147 11.75 -17.52 -26.64
CA THR A 147 11.38 -17.10 -28.00
C THR A 147 10.98 -18.31 -28.84
N GLN A 148 10.65 -18.05 -30.11
CA GLN A 148 10.39 -19.12 -31.06
C GLN A 148 11.59 -20.08 -31.17
N SER A 149 11.30 -21.37 -31.23
CA SER A 149 12.31 -22.39 -31.47
C SER A 149 12.85 -22.24 -32.89
N TRP A 150 14.17 -22.28 -33.04
CA TRP A 150 14.83 -22.36 -34.32
C TRP A 150 15.58 -23.68 -34.40
N ASN A 151 15.33 -24.41 -35.49
CA ASN A 151 15.91 -25.74 -35.76
C ASN A 151 15.77 -26.70 -34.53
N ASN A 152 14.57 -26.76 -33.97
CA ASN A 152 14.21 -27.55 -32.78
C ASN A 152 14.95 -27.16 -31.46
N ASN A 153 15.66 -26.04 -31.45
CA ASN A 153 16.32 -25.52 -30.26
C ASN A 153 15.51 -24.35 -29.66
N ILE A 154 15.42 -24.31 -28.33
CA ILE A 154 14.72 -23.26 -27.61
C ILE A 154 15.58 -22.00 -27.64
N GLY A 155 15.04 -20.92 -28.21
CA GLY A 155 15.65 -19.59 -28.10
C GLY A 155 15.30 -18.93 -26.78
N LEU A 156 16.26 -18.23 -26.19
CA LEU A 156 16.06 -17.39 -25.00
C LEU A 156 16.46 -15.96 -25.32
N THR A 157 15.62 -15.03 -24.96
CA THR A 157 15.91 -13.59 -25.02
C THR A 157 16.32 -13.07 -23.66
N SER A 158 17.40 -12.31 -23.62
CA SER A 158 17.87 -11.59 -22.43
C SER A 158 16.82 -10.57 -21.98
N PRO A 159 16.69 -10.32 -20.66
CA PRO A 159 15.80 -9.27 -20.18
C PRO A 159 16.24 -7.91 -20.73
N SER A 160 15.27 -7.12 -21.16
CA SER A 160 15.49 -5.78 -21.73
C SER A 160 15.77 -4.72 -20.64
N SER A 161 15.52 -5.03 -19.39
CA SER A 161 15.69 -4.11 -18.26
C SER A 161 16.44 -4.78 -17.12
N ILE A 162 17.41 -4.04 -16.58
CA ILE A 162 18.15 -4.43 -15.37
C ILE A 162 17.75 -3.43 -14.29
N TYR A 163 17.28 -3.93 -13.17
CA TYR A 163 16.84 -3.10 -12.05
C TYR A 163 18.00 -2.83 -11.08
N SER A 164 18.00 -1.62 -10.52
CA SER A 164 18.96 -1.26 -9.48
C SER A 164 18.74 -2.09 -8.22
N LYS A 165 19.83 -2.40 -7.50
CA LYS A 165 19.78 -3.07 -6.20
C LYS A 165 19.20 -2.18 -5.09
N ASP A 166 19.24 -0.86 -5.28
CA ASP A 166 18.80 0.14 -4.29
C ASP A 166 17.38 0.67 -4.57
N ILE A 167 16.50 -0.21 -5.01
CA ILE A 167 15.11 0.18 -5.27
C ILE A 167 14.40 0.48 -3.95
N LYS A 168 13.76 1.64 -3.91
CA LYS A 168 12.94 2.09 -2.79
C LYS A 168 11.48 2.18 -3.24
N PRO A 169 10.50 1.94 -2.35
CA PRO A 169 9.10 2.18 -2.68
C PRO A 169 8.86 3.64 -3.01
N SER A 170 7.84 3.88 -3.80
CA SER A 170 7.34 5.22 -4.01
C SER A 170 6.64 5.71 -2.73
N TYR A 171 6.96 6.92 -2.31
CA TYR A 171 6.33 7.56 -1.16
C TYR A 171 5.48 8.74 -1.62
N SER A 172 4.28 8.82 -1.06
CA SER A 172 3.44 10.01 -1.12
C SER A 172 3.42 10.66 0.26
N THR A 173 3.63 11.97 0.31
CA THR A 173 3.60 12.75 1.53
C THR A 173 2.52 13.80 1.40
N GLY A 174 1.55 13.80 2.31
CA GLY A 174 0.45 14.74 2.35
C GLY A 174 0.49 15.60 3.61
N TYR A 175 0.07 16.85 3.45
CA TYR A 175 -0.18 17.81 4.53
C TYR A 175 -1.57 18.37 4.33
N GLU A 176 -2.34 18.45 5.40
CA GLU A 176 -3.68 19.01 5.38
C GLU A 176 -3.83 20.01 6.52
N VAL A 177 -4.50 21.12 6.25
CA VAL A 177 -4.91 22.11 7.24
C VAL A 177 -6.40 22.38 7.04
N GLY A 178 -7.16 22.44 8.11
CA GLY A 178 -8.59 22.70 8.06
C GLY A 178 -9.06 23.45 9.28
N GLY A 179 -10.18 24.15 9.12
CA GLY A 179 -10.87 24.84 10.20
C GLY A 179 -12.38 24.61 10.12
N GLU A 180 -13.04 24.61 11.27
CA GLU A 180 -14.50 24.58 11.41
C GLU A 180 -14.88 25.79 12.24
N LEU A 181 -15.76 26.64 11.69
CA LEU A 181 -16.29 27.82 12.31
C LEU A 181 -17.82 27.70 12.39
N ARG A 182 -18.39 28.03 13.54
CA ARG A 182 -19.85 28.19 13.73
C ARG A 182 -20.12 29.58 14.27
N LEU A 183 -21.08 30.21 13.67
CA LEU A 183 -21.60 31.53 14.06
C LEU A 183 -22.80 31.37 14.98
#